data_e9b81361c53675a00e57c48ebe20f339
#
_entry.id   e9b81361c53675a00e57c48ebe20f339
#
_cell.length_a   1.000
_cell.length_b   1.000
_cell.length_c   1.000
_cell.angle_alpha   90.00
_cell.angle_beta   90.00
_cell.angle_gamma   90.00
#
_symmetry.space_group_name_H-M   'P 1'
#
loop_
_entity.id
_entity.type
_entity.pdbx_description
1 polymer ?
#
loop_
_entity_poly.entity_id
_entity_poly.type
_entity_poly.pdbx_seq_one_letter_code
_entity_poly.pdbx_strand_id
1 'polypeptide(L)'
;MALAKKGSRSILVDDVQYRWKARSETDGTTHVVVELYEAPQQSVVAFFKSYPFTDPEKKRIITPATVTAIISHALKNSWNPEKKAKQLSLGFLDDVIKD
;
A
#
# COMPACT_ATOMS: atom_id res chain seq x y z
N MET A 1 7.01 5.46 -11.46
CA MET A 1 6.88 6.84 -10.93
C MET A 1 7.16 6.83 -9.44
N ALA A 2 8.05 7.68 -8.98
CA ALA A 2 8.40 7.74 -7.57
C ALA A 2 7.35 8.54 -6.78
N LEU A 3 7.06 8.11 -5.56
CA LEU A 3 6.18 8.84 -4.67
C LEU A 3 6.86 10.14 -4.22
N ALA A 4 6.09 11.20 -4.10
CA ALA A 4 6.60 12.45 -3.57
C ALA A 4 7.03 12.25 -2.12
N LYS A 5 8.15 12.87 -1.74
CA LYS A 5 8.63 12.80 -0.36
C LYS A 5 7.61 13.39 0.61
N LYS A 6 6.97 14.48 0.22
CA LYS A 6 5.94 15.11 1.02
C LYS A 6 4.66 14.27 0.97
N GLY A 7 4.13 13.93 2.13
CA GLY A 7 2.91 13.13 2.23
C GLY A 7 3.12 11.63 2.17
N SER A 8 4.35 11.16 1.93
CA SER A 8 4.67 9.74 2.02
C SER A 8 5.38 9.44 3.32
N ARG A 9 5.35 8.17 3.72
CA ARG A 9 6.01 7.69 4.94
C ARG A 9 6.95 6.56 4.60
N SER A 10 7.93 6.34 5.46
CA SER A 10 8.86 5.22 5.27
C SER A 10 8.53 4.10 6.25
N ILE A 11 8.91 2.89 5.87
CA ILE A 11 8.76 1.71 6.71
C ILE A 11 9.90 0.75 6.42
N LEU A 12 10.38 0.07 7.46
CA LEU A 12 11.44 -0.92 7.33
C LEU A 12 10.83 -2.31 7.51
N VAL A 13 10.98 -3.16 6.50
CA VAL A 13 10.47 -4.54 6.53
C VAL A 13 11.59 -5.46 6.08
N ASP A 14 11.99 -6.41 6.94
CA ASP A 14 13.08 -7.36 6.66
C ASP A 14 14.36 -6.66 6.19
N ASP A 15 14.74 -5.59 6.89
CA ASP A 15 15.93 -4.79 6.61
C ASP A 15 15.91 -4.03 5.29
N VAL A 16 14.74 -3.96 4.63
CA VAL A 16 14.55 -3.18 3.42
C VAL A 16 13.64 -2.02 3.71
N GLN A 17 14.06 -0.83 3.30
CA GLN A 17 13.27 0.38 3.53
C GLN A 17 12.36 0.65 2.34
N TYR A 18 11.08 0.86 2.64
CA TYR A 18 10.06 1.17 1.64
C TYR A 18 9.45 2.54 1.94
N ARG A 19 8.84 3.12 0.94
CA ARG A 19 8.05 4.34 1.08
C ARG A 19 6.62 4.00 0.70
N TRP A 20 5.66 4.53 1.45
CA TRP A 20 4.25 4.27 1.18
C TRP A 20 3.40 5.51 1.37
N LYS A 21 2.26 5.52 0.72
CA LYS A 21 1.28 6.59 0.83
C LYS A 21 -0.11 5.98 0.73
N ALA A 22 -1.00 6.41 1.62
CA ALA A 22 -2.41 6.01 1.60
C ALA A 22 -3.25 7.21 1.20
N ARG A 23 -4.28 6.96 0.40
CA ARG A 23 -5.20 8.00 -0.06
C ARG A 23 -6.61 7.45 -0.08
N SER A 24 -7.56 8.22 0.48
CA SER A 24 -8.98 7.88 0.44
C SER A 24 -9.64 8.60 -0.72
N GLU A 25 -10.44 7.88 -1.49
CA GLU A 25 -11.20 8.45 -2.59
C GLU A 25 -12.63 8.76 -2.14
N THR A 26 -13.33 9.58 -2.95
CA THR A 26 -14.69 9.98 -2.63
C THR A 26 -15.70 8.84 -2.72
N ASP A 27 -15.36 7.78 -3.44
CA ASP A 27 -16.22 6.60 -3.60
C ASP A 27 -16.11 5.62 -2.43
N GLY A 28 -15.32 5.95 -1.40
CA GLY A 28 -15.13 5.08 -0.25
C GLY A 28 -13.98 4.10 -0.37
N THR A 29 -13.18 4.21 -1.42
CA THR A 29 -12.03 3.33 -1.63
C THR A 29 -10.77 3.97 -1.05
N THR A 30 -9.93 3.16 -0.40
CA THR A 30 -8.62 3.60 0.07
C THR A 30 -7.55 2.92 -0.77
N HIS A 31 -6.61 3.70 -1.30
CA HIS A 31 -5.47 3.21 -2.07
C HIS A 31 -4.22 3.27 -1.19
N VAL A 32 -3.39 2.23 -1.25
CA VAL A 32 -2.08 2.25 -0.60
C VAL A 32 -1.05 1.90 -1.67
N VAL A 33 -0.12 2.82 -1.92
CA VAL A 33 0.96 2.62 -2.88
C VAL A 33 2.25 2.45 -2.11
N VAL A 34 3.03 1.43 -2.48
CA VAL A 34 4.30 1.11 -1.82
C VAL A 34 5.38 0.97 -2.88
N GLU A 35 6.58 1.48 -2.59
CA GLU A 35 7.76 1.32 -3.44
C GLU A 35 9.01 1.33 -2.57
N LEU A 36 10.15 0.96 -3.16
CA LEU A 36 11.44 1.08 -2.45
C LEU A 36 11.71 2.55 -2.11
N TYR A 37 12.29 2.77 -0.95
CA TYR A 37 12.68 4.12 -0.51
C TYR A 37 13.76 4.69 -1.41
N GLU A 38 14.78 3.90 -1.74
CA GLU A 38 15.85 4.29 -2.64
C GLU A 38 15.72 3.55 -3.97
N ALA A 39 15.97 4.25 -5.06
CA ALA A 39 15.91 3.69 -6.42
C ALA A 39 14.60 2.95 -6.69
N PRO A 40 13.43 3.58 -6.53
CA PRO A 40 12.16 2.90 -6.75
C PRO A 40 12.00 2.50 -8.22
N GLN A 41 11.63 1.25 -8.45
CA GLN A 41 11.43 0.69 -9.78
C GLN A 41 9.98 0.26 -9.98
N GLN A 42 9.59 -0.91 -9.49
CA GLN A 42 8.20 -1.32 -9.56
C GLN A 42 7.49 -0.93 -8.26
N SER A 43 6.42 -0.16 -8.37
CA SER A 43 5.55 0.10 -7.24
C SER A 43 4.41 -0.90 -7.21
N VAL A 44 3.76 -1.02 -6.07
CA VAL A 44 2.59 -1.88 -5.90
C VAL A 44 1.47 -1.04 -5.31
N VAL A 45 0.23 -1.31 -5.74
CA VAL A 45 -0.94 -0.64 -5.19
C VAL A 45 -1.92 -1.66 -4.65
N ALA A 46 -2.43 -1.39 -3.46
CA ALA A 46 -3.46 -2.21 -2.82
C ALA A 46 -4.69 -1.33 -2.59
N PHE A 47 -5.86 -1.95 -2.62
CA PHE A 47 -7.13 -1.26 -2.45
C PHE A 47 -7.87 -1.83 -1.25
N PHE A 48 -8.57 -0.98 -0.53
CA PHE A 48 -9.45 -1.37 0.57
C PHE A 48 -10.76 -0.63 0.44
N LYS A 49 -11.84 -1.30 0.76
CA LYS A 49 -13.15 -0.66 0.83
C LYS A 49 -13.28 0.05 2.18
N SER A 50 -13.82 1.23 2.18
CA SER A 50 -14.21 1.90 3.40
C SER A 50 -15.71 2.20 3.31
N TYR A 51 -16.34 2.36 4.46
CA TYR A 51 -17.80 2.55 4.51
C TYR A 51 -18.13 3.88 5.22
N PRO A 52 -17.73 5.02 4.63
CA PRO A 52 -17.92 6.30 5.31
C PRO A 52 -19.38 6.72 5.46
N PHE A 53 -20.28 6.13 4.67
CA PHE A 53 -21.69 6.50 4.71
C PHE A 53 -22.49 5.72 5.74
N THR A 54 -22.00 4.55 6.17
CA THR A 54 -22.74 3.71 7.10
C THR A 54 -22.21 3.86 8.52
N ASP A 55 -20.91 4.04 8.69
CA ASP A 55 -20.31 4.16 10.00
C ASP A 55 -18.92 4.75 9.87
N PRO A 56 -18.74 6.04 10.21
CA PRO A 56 -17.40 6.66 10.11
C PRO A 56 -16.36 5.99 11.01
N GLU A 57 -16.78 5.27 12.05
CA GLU A 57 -15.84 4.56 12.91
C GLU A 57 -15.29 3.29 12.27
N LYS A 58 -15.96 2.78 11.24
CA LYS A 58 -15.50 1.62 10.47
C LYS A 58 -14.60 1.99 9.32
N LYS A 59 -14.21 3.24 9.20
CA LYS A 59 -13.28 3.68 8.19
C LYS A 59 -11.97 2.91 8.33
N ARG A 60 -11.48 2.38 7.21
CA ARG A 60 -10.22 1.63 7.21
C ARG A 60 -9.06 2.56 7.59
N ILE A 61 -8.36 2.20 8.64
CA ILE A 61 -7.17 2.92 9.06
C ILE A 61 -5.95 2.14 8.59
N ILE A 62 -5.09 2.80 7.84
CA ILE A 62 -3.87 2.16 7.33
C ILE A 62 -2.76 2.40 8.36
N THR A 63 -2.32 1.32 8.98
CA THR A 63 -1.26 1.34 10.00
C THR A 63 0.03 0.75 9.41
N PRO A 64 1.18 0.93 10.08
CA PRO A 64 2.41 0.24 9.65
C PRO A 64 2.24 -1.28 9.55
N ALA A 65 1.45 -1.88 10.43
CA ALA A 65 1.17 -3.31 10.36
C ALA A 65 0.43 -3.68 9.08
N THR A 66 -0.52 -2.83 8.65
CA THR A 66 -1.23 -3.02 7.40
C THR A 66 -0.26 -2.97 6.23
N VAL A 67 0.64 -1.98 6.21
CA VAL A 67 1.62 -1.83 5.13
C VAL A 67 2.57 -3.02 5.09
N THR A 68 3.03 -3.51 6.24
CA THR A 68 3.88 -4.69 6.31
C THR A 68 3.18 -5.90 5.69
N ALA A 69 1.90 -6.09 5.98
CA ALA A 69 1.11 -7.18 5.41
C ALA A 69 0.96 -7.03 3.89
N ILE A 70 0.77 -5.81 3.40
CA ILE A 70 0.70 -5.53 1.96
C ILE A 70 2.01 -5.92 1.28
N ILE A 71 3.13 -5.50 1.86
CA ILE A 71 4.46 -5.80 1.31
C ILE A 71 4.69 -7.31 1.26
N SER A 72 4.41 -8.02 2.34
CA SER A 72 4.58 -9.47 2.40
C SER A 72 3.72 -10.18 1.36
N HIS A 73 2.46 -9.77 1.23
CA HIS A 73 1.54 -10.33 0.25
C HIS A 73 2.04 -10.07 -1.18
N ALA A 74 2.50 -8.86 -1.44
CA ALA A 74 3.00 -8.48 -2.76
C ALA A 74 4.22 -9.29 -3.16
N LEU A 75 5.17 -9.46 -2.25
CA LEU A 75 6.38 -10.24 -2.52
C LEU A 75 6.07 -11.69 -2.85
N LYS A 76 5.01 -12.24 -2.26
CA LYS A 76 4.56 -13.60 -2.58
C LYS A 76 3.81 -13.67 -3.92
N ASN A 77 3.40 -12.54 -4.45
CA ASN A 77 2.62 -12.46 -5.68
C ASN A 77 3.39 -11.78 -6.81
N SER A 78 4.66 -12.10 -6.91
CA SER A 78 5.53 -11.71 -8.02
C SER A 78 5.95 -10.24 -8.05
N TRP A 79 5.73 -9.51 -6.97
CA TRP A 79 6.24 -8.14 -6.90
C TRP A 79 7.76 -8.17 -6.72
N ASN A 80 8.45 -7.49 -7.61
CA ASN A 80 9.90 -7.30 -7.49
C ASN A 80 10.18 -5.80 -7.46
N PRO A 81 10.34 -5.22 -6.25
CA PRO A 81 10.50 -3.76 -6.12
C PRO A 81 11.81 -3.24 -6.71
N GLU A 82 12.78 -4.11 -6.94
CA GLU A 82 14.08 -3.74 -7.50
C GLU A 82 14.11 -3.79 -9.03
N LYS A 83 13.08 -4.37 -9.64
CA LYS A 83 13.03 -4.54 -11.08
C LYS A 83 12.13 -3.49 -11.72
N LYS A 84 12.60 -2.86 -12.79
CA LYS A 84 11.81 -1.88 -13.52
C LYS A 84 10.66 -2.58 -14.23
N ALA A 85 9.43 -2.22 -13.86
CA ALA A 85 8.22 -2.81 -14.41
C ALA A 85 7.04 -1.88 -14.15
N LYS A 86 5.91 -2.18 -14.78
CA LYS A 86 4.68 -1.44 -14.53
C LYS A 86 4.19 -1.66 -13.11
N GLN A 87 3.44 -0.69 -12.58
CA GLN A 87 2.87 -0.83 -11.26
C GLN A 87 2.03 -2.10 -11.14
N LEU A 88 2.27 -2.86 -10.09
CA LEU A 88 1.52 -4.08 -9.82
C LEU A 88 0.28 -3.74 -8.99
N SER A 89 -0.89 -4.13 -9.46
CA SER A 89 -2.13 -3.95 -8.73
C SER A 89 -2.48 -5.24 -8.00
N LEU A 90 -2.66 -5.15 -6.68
CA LEU A 90 -3.05 -6.31 -5.87
C LEU A 90 -4.58 -6.43 -5.74
N GLY A 91 -5.32 -5.43 -6.23
CA GLY A 91 -6.76 -5.42 -6.09
C GLY A 91 -7.16 -5.14 -4.63
N PHE A 92 -8.38 -5.53 -4.29
CA PHE A 92 -8.90 -5.32 -2.94
C PHE A 92 -8.39 -6.40 -2.00
N LEU A 93 -7.80 -5.99 -0.88
CA LEU A 93 -7.18 -6.89 0.08
C LEU A 93 -7.96 -6.99 1.39
N ASP A 94 -9.22 -6.57 1.40
CA ASP A 94 -10.05 -6.61 2.62
C ASP A 94 -10.17 -8.02 3.19
N ASP A 95 -10.22 -9.04 2.33
CA ASP A 95 -10.35 -10.43 2.76
C ASP A 95 -9.00 -11.08 3.08
N VAL A 96 -7.91 -10.45 2.67
CA VAL A 96 -6.56 -11.00 2.85
C VAL A 96 -5.92 -10.38 4.09
N ILE A 97 -6.08 -9.08 4.26
CA ILE A 97 -5.48 -8.33 5.36
C ILE A 97 -6.60 -7.84 6.27
N LYS A 98 -6.70 -8.47 7.42
CA LYS A 98 -7.70 -8.13 8.44
C LYS A 98 -6.99 -7.56 9.66
N ASP A 99 -7.21 -6.30 9.91
CA ASP A 99 -6.64 -5.62 11.08
C ASP A 99 -7.66 -5.56 12.20
#